data_aea2615ecb72104144fa2f1325ef78b5
#
_entry.id   aea2615ecb72104144fa2f1325ef78b5
#
_cell.length_a   1.000
_cell.length_b   1.000
_cell.length_c   1.000
_cell.angle_alpha   90.00
_cell.angle_beta   90.00
_cell.angle_gamma   90.00
#
_symmetry.space_group_name_H-M   'P 1'
#
loop_
_entity.id
_entity.type
_entity.pdbx_description
1 polymer ?
#
loop_
_entity_poly.entity_id
_entity_poly.type
_entity_poly.pdbx_seq_one_letter_code
_entity_poly.pdbx_strand_id
1 'polypeptide(L)'
;YGTDEKGESYQGYRVLAGLYTEACQIVVHKDSGINSLDDLQGKTVSIGEAESGTERNALQILQVSGLASPITETVNLTYIEAAEKLKTGEIDAMFYTGGVQTNVIAELADSCEIALVPVDAKTVDKLKLAYSSYGTCEIPANTYNGQTEQVATVGVKALLLASEKMSDETAEKLTRQ
;
A
#
# COMPACT_ATOMS: atom_id res chain seq x y z
N TYR A 1 -2.61 14.66 -8.91
CA TYR A 1 -1.78 13.62 -9.49
C TYR A 1 -0.48 14.23 -10.00
N GLY A 2 0.67 13.78 -9.49
CA GLY A 2 1.95 14.08 -10.12
C GLY A 2 2.64 15.32 -9.62
N THR A 3 2.76 15.46 -8.32
CA THR A 3 3.74 16.35 -7.71
C THR A 3 4.88 15.53 -7.11
N ASP A 4 6.08 16.04 -7.22
CA ASP A 4 7.25 15.51 -6.52
C ASP A 4 7.22 15.84 -5.02
N GLU A 5 8.26 15.49 -4.30
CA GLU A 5 8.39 15.77 -2.85
C GLU A 5 8.41 17.25 -2.51
N LYS A 6 8.73 18.12 -3.48
CA LYS A 6 8.74 19.58 -3.33
C LYS A 6 7.40 20.22 -3.71
N GLY A 7 6.41 19.41 -4.12
CA GLY A 7 5.12 19.88 -4.59
C GLY A 7 5.13 20.39 -6.03
N GLU A 8 6.21 20.18 -6.78
CA GLU A 8 6.29 20.55 -8.20
C GLU A 8 5.56 19.52 -9.06
N SER A 9 4.74 19.97 -10.00
CA SER A 9 4.00 19.09 -10.90
C SER A 9 4.94 18.41 -11.88
N TYR A 10 4.87 17.08 -11.98
CA TYR A 10 5.50 16.36 -13.08
C TYR A 10 4.90 16.80 -14.41
N GLN A 11 5.75 17.06 -15.39
CA GLN A 11 5.36 17.50 -16.73
C GLN A 11 5.80 16.51 -17.79
N GLY A 12 5.28 16.67 -19.00
CA GLY A 12 5.67 15.84 -20.13
C GLY A 12 4.88 14.55 -20.29
N TYR A 13 3.82 14.32 -19.46
CA TYR A 13 2.93 13.19 -19.60
C TYR A 13 1.46 13.59 -19.42
N ARG A 14 0.56 12.73 -19.89
CA ARG A 14 -0.88 12.83 -19.68
C ARG A 14 -1.45 11.49 -19.22
N VAL A 15 -2.51 11.55 -18.42
CA VAL A 15 -3.24 10.37 -17.96
C VAL A 15 -4.19 9.94 -19.09
N LEU A 16 -4.12 8.69 -19.50
CA LEU A 16 -5.01 8.08 -20.48
C LEU A 16 -6.18 7.37 -19.82
N ALA A 17 -5.93 6.62 -18.76
CA ALA A 17 -6.95 5.85 -18.06
C ALA A 17 -6.58 5.61 -16.60
N GLY A 18 -7.61 5.47 -15.75
CA GLY A 18 -7.49 4.79 -14.46
C GLY A 18 -7.77 3.31 -14.68
N LEU A 19 -6.86 2.45 -14.20
CA LEU A 19 -6.92 1.00 -14.40
C LEU A 19 -7.66 0.33 -13.24
N TYR A 20 -6.94 -0.08 -12.22
CA TYR A 20 -7.49 -0.75 -11.04
C TYR A 20 -7.09 -0.01 -9.76
N THR A 21 -7.63 -0.44 -8.64
CA THR A 21 -7.24 0.08 -7.34
C THR A 21 -6.14 -0.79 -6.75
N GLU A 22 -5.04 -0.18 -6.38
CA GLU A 22 -3.97 -0.80 -5.61
C GLU A 22 -4.28 -0.63 -4.12
N ALA A 23 -4.47 -1.74 -3.43
CA ALA A 23 -4.76 -1.76 -2.00
C ALA A 23 -3.48 -1.59 -1.18
N CYS A 24 -3.52 -0.74 -0.16
CA CYS A 24 -2.46 -0.68 0.86
C CYS A 24 -2.71 -1.80 1.86
N GLN A 25 -1.91 -2.85 1.79
CA GLN A 25 -2.03 -4.04 2.63
C GLN A 25 -0.97 -3.98 3.73
N ILE A 26 -1.38 -4.18 4.98
CA ILE A 26 -0.47 -4.21 6.13
C ILE A 26 -0.50 -5.64 6.66
N VAL A 27 0.62 -6.34 6.52
CA VAL A 27 0.75 -7.76 6.82
C VAL A 27 1.56 -7.93 8.08
N VAL A 28 1.09 -8.78 8.97
CA VAL A 28 1.74 -9.14 10.24
C VAL A 28 1.69 -10.66 10.44
N HIS A 29 2.53 -11.19 11.32
CA HIS A 29 2.36 -12.55 11.79
C HIS A 29 1.07 -12.64 12.63
N LYS A 30 0.27 -13.69 12.48
CA LYS A 30 -1.03 -13.85 13.13
C LYS A 30 -0.94 -13.74 14.66
N ASP A 31 0.10 -14.31 15.24
CA ASP A 31 0.32 -14.33 16.69
C ASP A 31 1.12 -13.11 17.20
N SER A 32 1.33 -12.08 16.37
CA SER A 32 2.06 -10.87 16.75
C SER A 32 1.36 -10.02 17.81
N GLY A 33 0.06 -10.21 17.98
CA GLY A 33 -0.79 -9.34 18.81
C GLY A 33 -1.10 -7.98 18.18
N ILE A 34 -0.69 -7.74 16.91
CA ILE A 34 -0.97 -6.51 16.17
C ILE A 34 -2.30 -6.68 15.44
N ASN A 35 -3.33 -5.96 15.89
CA ASN A 35 -4.69 -6.05 15.33
C ASN A 35 -5.21 -4.70 14.80
N SER A 36 -4.49 -3.62 15.08
CA SER A 36 -4.83 -2.25 14.68
C SER A 36 -3.57 -1.46 14.33
N LEU A 37 -3.73 -0.29 13.72
CA LEU A 37 -2.61 0.61 13.45
C LEU A 37 -1.90 1.04 14.74
N ASP A 38 -2.65 1.27 15.84
CA ASP A 38 -2.08 1.72 17.11
C ASP A 38 -1.09 0.69 17.70
N ASP A 39 -1.27 -0.59 17.39
CA ASP A 39 -0.36 -1.67 17.85
C ASP A 39 1.00 -1.65 17.12
N LEU A 40 1.16 -0.83 16.09
CA LEU A 40 2.46 -0.62 15.42
C LEU A 40 3.40 0.28 16.22
N GLN A 41 2.94 0.91 17.29
CA GLN A 41 3.78 1.71 18.17
C GLN A 41 4.92 0.86 18.75
N GLY A 42 6.17 1.31 18.57
CA GLY A 42 7.37 0.63 19.04
C GLY A 42 7.74 -0.62 18.23
N LYS A 43 7.11 -0.84 17.09
CA LYS A 43 7.34 -1.96 16.18
C LYS A 43 8.30 -1.60 15.05
N THR A 44 8.98 -2.60 14.51
CA THR A 44 9.82 -2.47 13.31
C THR A 44 8.98 -2.84 12.08
N VAL A 45 8.77 -1.87 11.19
CA VAL A 45 7.85 -1.98 10.07
C VAL A 45 8.56 -1.74 8.74
N SER A 46 8.47 -2.70 7.82
CA SER A 46 8.91 -2.48 6.44
C SER A 46 7.89 -1.60 5.71
N ILE A 47 8.37 -0.50 5.15
CA ILE A 47 7.55 0.46 4.40
C ILE A 47 7.73 0.37 2.89
N GLY A 48 8.38 -0.69 2.40
CA GLY A 48 8.74 -0.86 0.99
C GLY A 48 10.10 -0.29 0.64
N GLU A 49 10.48 -0.40 -0.62
CA GLU A 49 11.74 0.15 -1.11
C GLU A 49 11.75 1.68 -1.03
N ALA A 50 12.92 2.25 -0.83
CA ALA A 50 13.10 3.70 -0.81
C ALA A 50 12.60 4.34 -2.13
N GLU A 51 11.95 5.48 -2.02
CA GLU A 51 11.36 6.24 -3.13
C GLU A 51 10.21 5.50 -3.86
N SER A 52 9.71 4.38 -3.31
CA SER A 52 8.57 3.65 -3.87
C SER A 52 7.22 4.28 -3.52
N GLY A 53 6.20 3.92 -4.30
CA GLY A 53 4.81 4.28 -3.99
C GLY A 53 4.33 3.67 -2.67
N THR A 54 4.82 2.47 -2.32
CA THR A 54 4.52 1.81 -1.03
C THR A 54 5.09 2.58 0.14
N GLU A 55 6.35 3.02 0.06
CA GLU A 55 6.95 3.87 1.10
C GLU A 55 6.12 5.14 1.32
N ARG A 56 5.78 5.84 0.24
CA ARG A 56 4.95 7.05 0.33
C ARG A 56 3.61 6.77 1.01
N ASN A 57 2.92 5.71 0.62
CA ASN A 57 1.63 5.35 1.20
C ASN A 57 1.76 4.95 2.67
N ALA A 58 2.75 4.15 3.02
CA ALA A 58 3.03 3.75 4.40
C ALA A 58 3.31 4.96 5.30
N LEU A 59 4.23 5.85 4.87
CA LEU A 59 4.57 7.07 5.61
C LEU A 59 3.34 7.98 5.81
N GLN A 60 2.50 8.15 4.80
CA GLN A 60 1.28 8.95 4.90
C GLN A 60 0.26 8.33 5.86
N ILE A 61 0.06 7.00 5.82
CA ILE A 61 -0.82 6.28 6.75
C ILE A 61 -0.31 6.44 8.19
N LEU A 62 0.97 6.18 8.43
CA LEU A 62 1.59 6.33 9.75
C LEU A 62 1.51 7.78 10.25
N GLN A 63 1.74 8.76 9.38
CA GLN A 63 1.67 10.17 9.74
C GLN A 63 0.28 10.61 10.21
N VAL A 64 -0.78 10.29 9.46
CA VAL A 64 -2.14 10.70 9.82
C VAL A 64 -2.69 9.93 11.02
N SER A 65 -2.14 8.74 11.29
CA SER A 65 -2.44 7.93 12.48
C SER A 65 -1.66 8.39 13.72
N GLY A 66 -0.67 9.30 13.57
CA GLY A 66 0.18 9.73 14.68
C GLY A 66 1.29 8.74 15.04
N LEU A 67 1.63 7.82 14.12
CA LEU A 67 2.58 6.74 14.31
C LEU A 67 3.91 6.93 13.53
N ALA A 68 4.12 8.14 13.00
CA ALA A 68 5.37 8.45 12.29
C ALA A 68 6.59 8.29 13.20
N SER A 69 7.76 8.04 12.59
CA SER A 69 9.03 7.96 13.31
C SER A 69 9.24 9.16 14.27
N PRO A 70 9.73 8.95 15.50
CA PRO A 70 10.30 7.71 16.04
C PRO A 70 9.31 6.79 16.78
N ILE A 71 7.99 6.99 16.65
CA ILE A 71 6.98 6.18 17.34
C ILE A 71 6.96 4.76 16.80
N THR A 72 7.10 4.61 15.46
CA THR A 72 7.28 3.34 14.76
C THR A 72 8.65 3.36 14.09
N GLU A 73 9.42 2.29 14.27
CA GLU A 73 10.69 2.12 13.56
C GLU A 73 10.40 1.66 12.12
N THR A 74 10.87 2.42 11.13
CA THR A 74 10.64 2.10 9.72
C THR A 74 11.91 1.65 9.02
N VAL A 75 11.80 0.62 8.17
CA VAL A 75 12.90 0.08 7.37
C VAL A 75 12.47 -0.03 5.91
N ASN A 76 13.40 0.25 4.99
CA ASN A 76 13.17 0.09 3.57
C ASN A 76 13.70 -1.28 3.11
N LEU A 77 12.81 -2.10 2.58
CA LEU A 77 13.09 -3.45 2.09
C LEU A 77 12.31 -3.69 0.80
N THR A 78 12.82 -4.57 -0.06
CA THR A 78 12.04 -5.14 -1.15
C THR A 78 10.89 -5.98 -0.58
N TYR A 79 9.85 -6.24 -1.35
CA TYR A 79 8.74 -7.06 -0.89
C TYR A 79 9.16 -8.49 -0.50
N ILE A 80 10.13 -9.05 -1.22
CA ILE A 80 10.64 -10.40 -0.95
C ILE A 80 11.42 -10.41 0.36
N GLU A 81 12.34 -9.46 0.57
CA GLU A 81 13.10 -9.33 1.81
C GLU A 81 12.17 -9.08 3.02
N ALA A 82 11.16 -8.22 2.85
CA ALA A 82 10.20 -7.95 3.90
C ALA A 82 9.38 -9.19 4.28
N ALA A 83 8.93 -9.98 3.29
CA ALA A 83 8.23 -11.24 3.54
C ALA A 83 9.10 -12.25 4.30
N GLU A 84 10.37 -12.44 3.90
CA GLU A 84 11.29 -13.34 4.60
C GLU A 84 11.59 -12.86 6.02
N LYS A 85 11.81 -11.55 6.22
CA LYS A 85 12.07 -10.98 7.54
C LYS A 85 10.84 -11.01 8.46
N LEU A 86 9.64 -10.83 7.92
CA LEU A 86 8.40 -11.00 8.66
C LEU A 86 8.25 -12.44 9.13
N LYS A 87 8.46 -13.39 8.23
CA LYS A 87 8.42 -14.83 8.52
C LYS A 87 9.39 -15.26 9.61
N THR A 88 10.59 -14.68 9.64
CA THR A 88 11.62 -14.97 10.68
C THR A 88 11.46 -14.16 11.96
N GLY A 89 10.54 -13.19 11.98
CA GLY A 89 10.31 -12.30 13.12
C GLY A 89 11.38 -11.22 13.29
N GLU A 90 12.15 -10.93 12.24
CA GLU A 90 13.12 -9.82 12.24
C GLU A 90 12.44 -8.45 12.08
N ILE A 91 11.23 -8.42 11.51
CA ILE A 91 10.34 -7.26 11.50
C ILE A 91 8.95 -7.68 12.00
N ASP A 92 8.19 -6.74 12.50
CA ASP A 92 6.86 -6.98 13.08
C ASP A 92 5.73 -6.86 12.05
N ALA A 93 5.90 -6.00 11.04
CA ALA A 93 4.91 -5.76 10.00
C ALA A 93 5.56 -5.35 8.67
N MET A 94 4.83 -5.54 7.58
CA MET A 94 5.21 -5.01 6.27
C MET A 94 4.03 -4.35 5.57
N PHE A 95 4.31 -3.21 4.94
CA PHE A 95 3.39 -2.58 3.98
C PHE A 95 3.62 -3.14 2.58
N TYR A 96 2.53 -3.31 1.87
CA TYR A 96 2.50 -3.66 0.46
C TYR A 96 1.41 -2.82 -0.24
N THR A 97 1.74 -2.16 -1.32
CA THR A 97 0.75 -1.47 -2.16
C THR A 97 0.73 -2.07 -3.54
N GLY A 98 -0.41 -2.58 -3.95
CA GLY A 98 -0.59 -3.23 -5.24
C GLY A 98 -1.96 -3.87 -5.39
N GLY A 99 -2.14 -4.65 -6.44
CA GLY A 99 -3.36 -5.40 -6.66
C GLY A 99 -3.67 -6.35 -5.50
N VAL A 100 -4.94 -6.56 -5.23
CA VAL A 100 -5.39 -7.58 -4.28
C VAL A 100 -5.04 -8.97 -4.84
N GLN A 101 -4.69 -9.91 -3.96
CA GLN A 101 -4.23 -11.27 -4.30
C GLN A 101 -2.85 -11.27 -5.00
N THR A 102 -1.87 -10.68 -4.33
CA THR A 102 -0.47 -10.67 -4.79
C THR A 102 0.23 -11.98 -4.42
N ASN A 103 1.12 -12.44 -5.31
CA ASN A 103 1.89 -13.67 -5.11
C ASN A 103 2.76 -13.62 -3.85
N VAL A 104 3.41 -12.48 -3.56
CA VAL A 104 4.30 -12.35 -2.40
C VAL A 104 3.55 -12.62 -1.08
N ILE A 105 2.37 -12.02 -0.91
CA ILE A 105 1.57 -12.24 0.31
C ILE A 105 0.96 -13.65 0.30
N ALA A 106 0.55 -14.17 -0.85
CA ALA A 106 0.00 -15.53 -0.96
C ALA A 106 1.05 -16.58 -0.57
N GLU A 107 2.27 -16.49 -1.11
CA GLU A 107 3.39 -17.40 -0.78
C GLU A 107 3.79 -17.28 0.71
N LEU A 108 3.77 -16.07 1.26
CA LEU A 108 3.99 -15.85 2.69
C LEU A 108 2.90 -16.53 3.53
N ALA A 109 1.61 -16.35 3.17
CA ALA A 109 0.47 -16.96 3.85
C ALA A 109 0.46 -18.49 3.77
N ASP A 110 1.04 -19.07 2.72
CA ASP A 110 1.23 -20.53 2.58
C ASP A 110 2.41 -21.04 3.42
N SER A 111 3.36 -20.18 3.77
CA SER A 111 4.58 -20.54 4.51
C SER A 111 4.51 -20.26 6.01
N CYS A 112 3.67 -19.33 6.45
CA CYS A 112 3.42 -19.03 7.86
C CYS A 112 2.03 -18.41 8.05
N GLU A 113 1.50 -18.45 9.27
CA GLU A 113 0.21 -17.82 9.57
C GLU A 113 0.36 -16.30 9.62
N ILE A 114 -0.40 -15.62 8.76
CA ILE A 114 -0.43 -14.15 8.69
C ILE A 114 -1.79 -13.60 9.08
N ALA A 115 -1.82 -12.31 9.40
CA ALA A 115 -3.02 -11.50 9.50
C ALA A 115 -2.83 -10.18 8.75
N LEU A 116 -3.94 -9.59 8.32
CA LEU A 116 -3.96 -8.26 7.73
C LEU A 116 -4.50 -7.26 8.74
N VAL A 117 -3.79 -6.15 8.92
CA VAL A 117 -4.20 -5.07 9.83
C VAL A 117 -5.12 -4.10 9.09
N PRO A 118 -6.34 -3.84 9.58
CA PRO A 118 -7.24 -2.90 8.93
C PRO A 118 -6.78 -1.44 9.11
N VAL A 119 -7.11 -0.61 8.13
CA VAL A 119 -7.04 0.84 8.27
C VAL A 119 -8.42 1.34 8.71
N ASP A 120 -8.51 1.87 9.91
CA ASP A 120 -9.76 2.31 10.51
C ASP A 120 -10.39 3.50 9.77
N ALA A 121 -11.72 3.66 9.91
CA ALA A 121 -12.48 4.69 9.18
C ALA A 121 -11.99 6.12 9.48
N LYS A 122 -11.55 6.40 10.70
CA LYS A 122 -11.02 7.72 11.09
C LYS A 122 -9.71 8.03 10.35
N THR A 123 -8.83 7.06 10.23
CA THR A 123 -7.58 7.16 9.47
C THR A 123 -7.87 7.33 7.98
N VAL A 124 -8.82 6.55 7.43
CA VAL A 124 -9.30 6.70 6.05
C VAL A 124 -9.78 8.11 5.77
N ASP A 125 -10.62 8.68 6.65
CA ASP A 125 -11.16 10.03 6.49
C ASP A 125 -10.06 11.10 6.52
N LYS A 126 -9.09 10.98 7.44
CA LYS A 126 -7.94 11.87 7.50
C LYS A 126 -7.07 11.79 6.23
N LEU A 127 -6.81 10.57 5.72
CA LEU A 127 -6.05 10.39 4.47
C LEU A 127 -6.75 11.02 3.29
N LYS A 128 -8.06 10.80 3.13
CA LYS A 128 -8.86 11.40 2.03
C LYS A 128 -8.92 12.92 2.12
N LEU A 129 -8.92 13.48 3.34
CA LEU A 129 -8.90 14.92 3.55
C LEU A 129 -7.53 15.52 3.19
N ALA A 130 -6.44 14.83 3.56
CA ALA A 130 -5.08 15.31 3.32
C ALA A 130 -4.60 15.05 1.88
N TYR A 131 -5.03 13.92 1.28
CA TYR A 131 -4.53 13.44 -0.01
C TYR A 131 -5.69 12.94 -0.88
N SER A 132 -6.00 13.65 -1.95
CA SER A 132 -7.13 13.34 -2.86
C SER A 132 -6.98 12.05 -3.65
N SER A 133 -5.81 11.41 -3.64
CA SER A 133 -5.53 10.16 -4.35
C SER A 133 -6.08 8.92 -3.66
N TYR A 134 -6.40 8.99 -2.35
CA TYR A 134 -6.90 7.85 -1.61
C TYR A 134 -8.40 7.63 -1.78
N GLY A 135 -8.75 6.35 -1.90
CA GLY A 135 -10.12 5.86 -1.80
C GLY A 135 -10.23 4.78 -0.73
N THR A 136 -11.46 4.50 -0.30
CA THR A 136 -11.74 3.29 0.49
C THR A 136 -11.53 2.06 -0.38
N CYS A 137 -10.95 1.03 0.19
CA CYS A 137 -10.72 -0.26 -0.45
C CYS A 137 -10.99 -1.38 0.56
N GLU A 138 -11.34 -2.55 0.08
CA GLU A 138 -11.53 -3.74 0.88
C GLU A 138 -10.75 -4.90 0.26
N ILE A 139 -10.10 -5.68 1.11
CA ILE A 139 -9.49 -6.94 0.73
C ILE A 139 -10.54 -8.02 1.04
N PRO A 140 -11.09 -8.71 0.02
CA PRO A 140 -12.15 -9.70 0.23
C PRO A 140 -11.71 -10.83 1.17
N ALA A 141 -12.67 -11.40 1.89
CA ALA A 141 -12.42 -12.62 2.65
C ALA A 141 -11.90 -13.75 1.76
N ASN A 142 -11.04 -14.59 2.31
CA ASN A 142 -10.41 -15.71 1.61
C ASN A 142 -9.52 -15.31 0.41
N THR A 143 -9.00 -14.07 0.42
CA THR A 143 -7.98 -13.64 -0.56
C THR A 143 -6.66 -14.37 -0.33
N TYR A 144 -6.28 -14.57 0.93
CA TYR A 144 -5.07 -15.29 1.33
C TYR A 144 -5.40 -16.47 2.26
N ASN A 145 -4.49 -17.44 2.32
CA ASN A 145 -4.64 -18.59 3.20
C ASN A 145 -4.79 -18.13 4.67
N GLY A 146 -5.81 -18.64 5.36
CA GLY A 146 -6.10 -18.28 6.76
C GLY A 146 -6.81 -16.94 6.99
N GLN A 147 -7.00 -16.11 5.97
CA GLN A 147 -7.76 -14.86 6.06
C GLN A 147 -9.26 -15.13 5.83
N THR A 148 -10.02 -15.31 6.88
CA THR A 148 -11.45 -15.69 6.81
C THR A 148 -12.41 -14.52 6.68
N GLU A 149 -11.97 -13.30 6.99
CA GLU A 149 -12.81 -12.09 6.97
C GLU A 149 -12.29 -11.05 6.00
N GLN A 150 -13.17 -10.20 5.48
CA GLN A 150 -12.75 -9.06 4.70
C GLN A 150 -12.02 -8.04 5.58
N VAL A 151 -11.06 -7.32 5.00
CA VAL A 151 -10.28 -6.31 5.71
C VAL A 151 -10.43 -4.96 5.03
N ALA A 152 -10.89 -3.96 5.79
CA ALA A 152 -11.00 -2.59 5.33
C ALA A 152 -9.61 -1.95 5.24
N THR A 153 -9.35 -1.24 4.14
CA THR A 153 -8.11 -0.53 3.92
C THR A 153 -8.33 0.69 3.02
N VAL A 154 -7.24 1.32 2.63
CA VAL A 154 -7.23 2.39 1.62
C VAL A 154 -6.53 1.91 0.36
N GLY A 155 -6.83 2.55 -0.73
CA GLY A 155 -6.15 2.26 -2.00
C GLY A 155 -5.96 3.51 -2.84
N VAL A 156 -5.07 3.38 -3.80
CA VAL A 156 -4.77 4.40 -4.81
C VAL A 156 -5.06 3.84 -6.20
N LYS A 157 -5.34 4.70 -7.17
CA LYS A 157 -5.58 4.26 -8.55
C LYS A 157 -4.27 4.05 -9.29
N ALA A 158 -4.09 2.87 -9.87
CA ALA A 158 -3.12 2.65 -10.93
C ALA A 158 -3.55 3.43 -12.17
N LEU A 159 -2.63 4.19 -12.74
CA LEU A 159 -2.90 5.06 -13.88
C LEU A 159 -2.08 4.65 -15.09
N LEU A 160 -2.73 4.62 -16.26
CA LEU A 160 -2.04 4.53 -17.54
C LEU A 160 -1.59 5.92 -17.95
N LEU A 161 -0.29 6.13 -18.00
CA LEU A 161 0.32 7.39 -18.42
C LEU A 161 0.90 7.27 -19.83
N ALA A 162 0.84 8.36 -20.58
CA ALA A 162 1.51 8.49 -21.87
C ALA A 162 2.29 9.79 -21.94
N SER A 163 3.34 9.82 -22.76
CA SER A 163 4.02 11.07 -23.09
C SER A 163 3.02 12.06 -23.68
N GLU A 164 3.07 13.32 -23.30
CA GLU A 164 2.27 14.37 -23.93
C GLU A 164 2.56 14.54 -25.44
N LYS A 165 3.71 14.01 -25.92
CA LYS A 165 4.08 13.97 -27.33
C LYS A 165 3.36 12.85 -28.12
N MET A 166 2.66 11.94 -27.45
CA MET A 166 1.88 10.89 -28.12
C MET A 166 0.73 11.51 -28.91
N SER A 167 0.52 11.06 -30.16
CA SER A 167 -0.59 11.54 -30.98
C SER A 167 -1.94 11.14 -30.37
N ASP A 168 -2.96 11.97 -30.57
CA ASP A 168 -4.32 11.69 -30.10
C ASP A 168 -4.89 10.41 -30.71
N GLU A 169 -4.60 10.14 -31.99
CA GLU A 169 -4.99 8.89 -32.68
C GLU A 169 -4.43 7.64 -31.96
N THR A 170 -3.17 7.68 -31.54
CA THR A 170 -2.53 6.57 -30.82
C THR A 170 -3.13 6.43 -29.42
N ALA A 171 -3.32 7.55 -28.72
CA ALA A 171 -3.95 7.55 -27.39
C ALA A 171 -5.37 6.98 -27.44
N GLU A 172 -6.17 7.37 -28.42
CA GLU A 172 -7.53 6.88 -28.65
C GLU A 172 -7.55 5.37 -28.94
N LYS A 173 -6.64 4.86 -29.75
CA LYS A 173 -6.53 3.42 -30.02
C LYS A 173 -6.21 2.60 -28.76
N LEU A 174 -5.39 3.14 -27.85
CA LEU A 174 -5.03 2.48 -26.59
C LEU A 174 -6.18 2.45 -25.55
N THR A 175 -7.12 3.40 -25.67
CA THR A 175 -8.21 3.55 -24.67
C THR A 175 -9.56 3.05 -25.16
N ARG A 176 -9.67 2.59 -26.41
CA ARG A 176 -10.92 2.08 -27.02
C ARG A 176 -11.19 0.58 -26.77
N GLN A 177 -10.46 -0.10 -25.90
CA GLN A 177 -10.71 -1.52 -25.59
C GLN A 177 -11.62 -1.71 -24.39
#